data_0d35408ebb45ccb721c2d8542556adbf
#
_entry.id   0d35408ebb45ccb721c2d8542556adbf
#
_cell.length_a   1.000
_cell.length_b   1.000
_cell.length_c   1.000
_cell.angle_alpha   90.00
_cell.angle_beta   90.00
_cell.angle_gamma   90.00
#
_symmetry.space_group_name_H-M   'P 1'
#
loop_
_entity.id
_entity.type
_entity.pdbx_description
1 polymer ?
#
loop_
_entity_poly.entity_id
_entity_poly.type
_entity_poly.pdbx_seq_one_letter_code
_entity_poly.pdbx_strand_id
1 'polypeptide(L)'
;MRYSNIPAGVFRNRFGFESLPDFSRAVWQQVKTEADGNIRNLPPGLIGGSDVAAEAVSAARTNLMGLHNGNNVSVERTDFKKLSALKEHVIVANPPYGIRMGSDENLAVFYKALGDFLKQKCKGSAAFVYFGERQYIKKVGLKTAWKKPIKAGRLDGRLVKYEIY
;
A
#
# COMPACT_ATOMS: atom_id res chain seq x y z
N MET A 1 -7.80 -5.54 -0.37
CA MET A 1 -8.68 -6.15 -1.38
C MET A 1 -8.94 -7.65 -1.14
N ARG A 2 -7.93 -8.50 -0.91
CA ARG A 2 -8.20 -9.94 -0.68
C ARG A 2 -9.09 -10.24 0.53
N TYR A 3 -9.07 -9.43 1.57
CA TYR A 3 -9.94 -9.64 2.73
C TYR A 3 -11.40 -9.31 2.43
N SER A 4 -11.66 -8.13 1.86
CA SER A 4 -13.01 -7.63 1.57
C SER A 4 -13.56 -8.10 0.23
N ASN A 5 -12.73 -8.68 -0.65
CA ASN A 5 -13.07 -9.06 -2.02
C ASN A 5 -13.61 -7.91 -2.89
N ILE A 6 -13.35 -6.66 -2.53
CA ILE A 6 -13.77 -5.52 -3.35
C ILE A 6 -13.04 -5.58 -4.70
N PRO A 7 -13.75 -5.61 -5.84
CA PRO A 7 -13.13 -5.65 -7.16
C PRO A 7 -12.21 -4.46 -7.42
N ALA A 8 -11.04 -4.70 -8.02
CA ALA A 8 -10.05 -3.66 -8.28
C ALA A 8 -10.55 -2.55 -9.23
N GLY A 9 -11.54 -2.88 -10.05
CA GLY A 9 -12.14 -1.96 -11.03
C GLY A 9 -13.44 -1.33 -10.58
N VAL A 10 -13.80 -1.35 -9.30
CA VAL A 10 -15.11 -0.90 -8.80
C VAL A 10 -15.50 0.53 -9.24
N PHE A 11 -14.52 1.41 -9.43
CA PHE A 11 -14.76 2.78 -9.91
C PHE A 11 -14.73 2.95 -11.43
N ARG A 12 -14.52 1.85 -12.19
CA ARG A 12 -14.47 1.92 -13.65
C ARG A 12 -15.83 1.65 -14.26
N ASN A 13 -16.30 2.58 -15.06
CA ASN A 13 -17.54 2.43 -15.82
C ASN A 13 -17.34 1.58 -17.08
N ARG A 14 -16.10 1.50 -17.62
CA ARG A 14 -15.77 0.79 -18.86
C ARG A 14 -14.37 0.23 -18.82
N PHE A 15 -14.18 -0.94 -19.41
CA PHE A 15 -12.90 -1.63 -19.54
C PHE A 15 -12.51 -1.78 -21.01
N GLY A 16 -11.20 -1.78 -21.30
CA GLY A 16 -10.71 -1.92 -22.66
C GLY A 16 -11.15 -3.21 -23.36
N PHE A 17 -11.30 -4.30 -22.62
CA PHE A 17 -11.74 -5.60 -23.17
C PHE A 17 -13.19 -5.55 -23.71
N GLU A 18 -14.01 -4.58 -23.29
CA GLU A 18 -15.38 -4.42 -23.81
C GLU A 18 -15.42 -4.01 -25.30
N SER A 19 -14.27 -3.64 -25.86
CA SER A 19 -14.12 -3.32 -27.29
C SER A 19 -13.57 -4.49 -28.10
N LEU A 20 -13.33 -5.66 -27.51
CA LEU A 20 -12.86 -6.85 -28.22
C LEU A 20 -14.00 -7.51 -29.02
N PRO A 21 -13.71 -8.10 -30.18
CA PRO A 21 -14.74 -8.71 -31.05
C PRO A 21 -15.51 -9.86 -30.38
N ASP A 22 -14.89 -10.56 -29.44
CA ASP A 22 -15.45 -11.70 -28.72
C ASP A 22 -16.06 -11.31 -27.35
N PHE A 23 -16.21 -10.02 -27.08
CA PHE A 23 -16.80 -9.53 -25.83
C PHE A 23 -18.28 -9.95 -25.72
N SER A 24 -18.63 -10.62 -24.62
CA SER A 24 -20.00 -10.93 -24.26
C SER A 24 -20.46 -10.12 -23.05
N ARG A 25 -21.40 -9.22 -23.26
CA ARG A 25 -22.00 -8.43 -22.18
C ARG A 25 -22.69 -9.30 -21.13
N ALA A 26 -23.31 -10.40 -21.52
CA ALA A 26 -23.99 -11.32 -20.61
C ALA A 26 -22.99 -12.01 -19.67
N VAL A 27 -21.88 -12.52 -20.24
CA VAL A 27 -20.80 -13.12 -19.45
C VAL A 27 -20.18 -12.10 -18.49
N TRP A 28 -19.92 -10.91 -18.97
CA TRP A 28 -19.36 -9.84 -18.14
C TRP A 28 -20.28 -9.47 -16.97
N GLN A 29 -21.59 -9.33 -17.24
CA GLN A 29 -22.57 -9.03 -16.19
C GLN A 29 -22.66 -10.15 -15.15
N GLN A 30 -22.60 -11.41 -15.56
CA GLN A 30 -22.56 -12.56 -14.64
C GLN A 30 -21.31 -12.49 -13.75
N VAL A 31 -20.13 -12.32 -14.33
CA VAL A 31 -18.85 -12.20 -13.58
C VAL A 31 -18.88 -11.04 -12.59
N LYS A 32 -19.44 -9.90 -13.01
CA LYS A 32 -19.57 -8.73 -12.15
C LYS A 32 -20.51 -9.00 -10.98
N THR A 33 -21.67 -9.57 -11.23
CA THR A 33 -22.65 -9.91 -10.19
C THR A 33 -22.07 -10.91 -9.18
N GLU A 34 -21.35 -11.92 -9.66
CA GLU A 34 -20.66 -12.88 -8.79
C GLU A 34 -19.57 -12.21 -7.94
N ALA A 35 -18.76 -11.35 -8.55
CA ALA A 35 -17.71 -10.61 -7.85
C ALA A 35 -18.30 -9.67 -6.78
N ASP A 36 -19.37 -8.95 -7.11
CA ASP A 36 -20.05 -8.04 -6.19
C ASP A 36 -20.73 -8.82 -5.04
N GLY A 37 -21.32 -9.98 -5.31
CA GLY A 37 -21.91 -10.87 -4.31
C GLY A 37 -20.89 -11.49 -3.33
N ASN A 38 -19.63 -11.53 -3.71
CA ASN A 38 -18.53 -12.02 -2.87
C ASN A 38 -17.85 -10.93 -2.01
N ILE A 39 -18.33 -9.68 -2.07
CA ILE A 39 -17.79 -8.59 -1.23
C ILE A 39 -18.12 -8.90 0.22
N ARG A 40 -17.08 -8.78 1.07
CA ARG A 40 -17.19 -9.00 2.52
C ARG A 40 -17.10 -7.69 3.28
N ASN A 41 -17.78 -7.64 4.42
CA ASN A 41 -17.66 -6.51 5.33
C ASN A 41 -16.24 -6.37 5.86
N LEU A 42 -15.76 -5.13 5.90
CA LEU A 42 -14.48 -4.77 6.50
C LEU A 42 -14.74 -4.33 7.93
N PRO A 43 -14.21 -5.04 8.96
CA PRO A 43 -14.35 -4.59 10.34
C PRO A 43 -13.69 -3.24 10.57
N PRO A 44 -14.24 -2.38 11.43
CA PRO A 44 -13.59 -1.16 11.86
C PRO A 44 -12.21 -1.44 12.49
N GLY A 45 -11.22 -0.59 12.22
CA GLY A 45 -9.90 -0.69 12.83
C GLY A 45 -8.97 -1.78 12.25
N LEU A 46 -9.43 -2.59 11.30
CA LEU A 46 -8.57 -3.60 10.67
C LEU A 46 -7.50 -2.97 9.77
N ILE A 47 -7.82 -1.87 9.11
CA ILE A 47 -6.91 -1.16 8.20
C ILE A 47 -6.78 0.28 8.67
N GLY A 48 -5.52 0.73 8.80
CA GLY A 48 -5.17 2.12 9.05
C GLY A 48 -4.07 2.58 8.10
N GLY A 49 -4.00 3.87 7.87
CA GLY A 49 -2.96 4.50 7.07
C GLY A 49 -2.60 5.89 7.59
N SER A 50 -1.39 6.35 7.25
CA SER A 50 -0.94 7.70 7.58
C SER A 50 -0.06 8.27 6.48
N ASP A 51 -0.13 9.57 6.31
CA ASP A 51 0.76 10.35 5.45
C ASP A 51 0.99 11.73 6.07
N VAL A 52 2.12 12.36 5.79
CA VAL A 52 2.41 13.74 6.22
C VAL A 52 1.73 14.78 5.35
N ALA A 53 1.45 14.45 4.08
CA ALA A 53 0.84 15.35 3.11
C ALA A 53 -0.68 15.41 3.31
N ALA A 54 -1.21 16.59 3.55
CA ALA A 54 -2.64 16.82 3.74
C ALA A 54 -3.46 16.41 2.50
N GLU A 55 -2.92 16.70 1.32
CA GLU A 55 -3.53 16.37 0.02
C GLU A 55 -3.64 14.86 -0.19
N ALA A 56 -2.59 14.09 0.18
CA ALA A 56 -2.60 12.63 0.08
C ALA A 56 -3.66 12.03 1.02
N VAL A 57 -3.74 12.51 2.25
CA VAL A 57 -4.76 12.09 3.23
C VAL A 57 -6.17 12.43 2.75
N SER A 58 -6.38 13.63 2.22
CA SER A 58 -7.68 14.06 1.69
C SER A 58 -8.11 13.20 0.50
N ALA A 59 -7.22 12.97 -0.46
CA ALA A 59 -7.48 12.11 -1.61
C ALA A 59 -7.79 10.66 -1.19
N ALA A 60 -7.03 10.11 -0.23
CA ALA A 60 -7.28 8.77 0.28
C ALA A 60 -8.66 8.66 0.93
N ARG A 61 -9.06 9.64 1.76
CA ARG A 61 -10.39 9.67 2.39
C ARG A 61 -11.51 9.79 1.36
N THR A 62 -11.35 10.65 0.35
CA THR A 62 -12.31 10.78 -0.74
C THR A 62 -12.49 9.46 -1.50
N ASN A 63 -11.39 8.77 -1.81
CA ASN A 63 -11.44 7.48 -2.49
C ASN A 63 -12.10 6.39 -1.63
N LEU A 64 -11.88 6.43 -0.32
CA LEU A 64 -12.48 5.47 0.61
C LEU A 64 -14.00 5.66 0.74
N MET A 65 -14.51 6.89 0.69
CA MET A 65 -15.96 7.14 0.75
C MET A 65 -16.74 6.44 -0.37
N GLY A 66 -16.14 6.20 -1.52
CA GLY A 66 -16.75 5.46 -2.62
C GLY A 66 -16.67 3.93 -2.49
N LEU A 67 -15.97 3.39 -1.49
CA LEU A 67 -15.82 1.95 -1.31
C LEU A 67 -16.79 1.39 -0.28
N HIS A 68 -17.23 0.15 -0.48
CA HIS A 68 -18.00 -0.59 0.51
C HIS A 68 -17.20 -0.70 1.82
N ASN A 69 -17.77 -0.22 2.93
CA ASN A 69 -17.12 -0.09 4.24
C ASN A 69 -15.82 0.73 4.25
N GLY A 70 -15.61 1.63 3.29
CA GLY A 70 -14.42 2.49 3.27
C GLY A 70 -14.30 3.41 4.49
N ASN A 71 -15.42 3.77 5.12
CA ASN A 71 -15.47 4.50 6.38
C ASN A 71 -14.88 3.71 7.58
N ASN A 72 -14.71 2.41 7.47
CA ASN A 72 -14.07 1.56 8.48
C ASN A 72 -12.54 1.59 8.39
N VAL A 73 -11.98 2.27 7.37
CA VAL A 73 -10.53 2.48 7.21
C VAL A 73 -10.16 3.83 7.80
N SER A 74 -9.27 3.85 8.79
CA SER A 74 -8.74 5.10 9.35
C SER A 74 -7.58 5.63 8.50
N VAL A 75 -7.59 6.93 8.19
CA VAL A 75 -6.45 7.59 7.53
C VAL A 75 -6.14 8.88 8.27
N GLU A 76 -4.89 9.01 8.75
CA GLU A 76 -4.45 10.11 9.58
C GLU A 76 -3.36 10.95 8.90
N ARG A 77 -3.39 12.26 9.09
CA ARG A 77 -2.28 13.12 8.74
C ARG A 77 -1.24 13.10 9.85
N THR A 78 -0.25 12.22 9.72
CA THR A 78 0.82 12.14 10.73
C THR A 78 2.11 11.57 10.14
N ASP A 79 3.25 11.96 10.72
CA ASP A 79 4.55 11.36 10.39
C ASP A 79 4.63 9.97 11.05
N PHE A 80 5.10 8.96 10.31
CA PHE A 80 5.24 7.60 10.82
C PHE A 80 6.07 7.54 12.12
N LYS A 81 7.05 8.44 12.30
CA LYS A 81 7.85 8.54 13.52
C LYS A 81 7.04 8.87 14.78
N LYS A 82 5.87 9.50 14.60
CA LYS A 82 4.96 9.88 15.68
C LYS A 82 3.88 8.84 15.96
N LEU A 83 3.77 7.81 15.11
CA LEU A 83 2.81 6.73 15.34
C LEU A 83 3.11 5.99 16.65
N SER A 84 2.06 5.51 17.29
CA SER A 84 2.14 4.56 18.38
C SER A 84 2.74 3.23 17.91
N ALA A 85 3.00 2.31 18.85
CA ALA A 85 3.54 1.00 18.49
C ALA A 85 2.54 0.21 17.62
N LEU A 86 3.04 -0.38 16.54
CA LEU A 86 2.32 -1.24 15.61
C LEU A 86 2.82 -2.68 15.77
N LYS A 87 2.50 -3.31 16.90
CA LYS A 87 2.91 -4.68 17.19
C LYS A 87 2.01 -5.68 16.47
N GLU A 88 2.59 -6.77 15.96
CA GLU A 88 1.85 -7.87 15.29
C GLU A 88 1.02 -7.41 14.08
N HIS A 89 1.48 -6.40 13.37
CA HIS A 89 0.82 -5.83 12.20
C HIS A 89 1.47 -6.27 10.89
N VAL A 90 0.70 -6.17 9.82
CA VAL A 90 1.23 -6.15 8.45
C VAL A 90 1.36 -4.71 8.01
N ILE A 91 2.59 -4.26 7.80
CA ILE A 91 2.91 -2.89 7.42
C ILE A 91 3.26 -2.85 5.94
N VAL A 92 2.62 -1.97 5.18
CA VAL A 92 2.93 -1.75 3.76
C VAL A 92 3.31 -0.29 3.56
N ALA A 93 4.47 -0.06 2.95
CA ALA A 93 4.95 1.29 2.68
C ALA A 93 5.51 1.42 1.26
N ASN A 94 5.15 2.54 0.62
CA ASN A 94 5.77 3.00 -0.63
C ASN A 94 6.40 4.37 -0.38
N PRO A 95 7.59 4.41 0.25
CA PRO A 95 8.27 5.66 0.57
C PRO A 95 8.63 6.46 -0.69
N PRO A 96 8.88 7.77 -0.57
CA PRO A 96 9.36 8.57 -1.69
C PRO A 96 10.71 8.04 -2.21
N TYR A 97 10.92 8.15 -3.51
CA TYR A 97 12.16 7.79 -4.20
C TYR A 97 12.47 8.81 -5.30
N GLY A 98 13.74 8.87 -5.72
CA GLY A 98 14.21 9.81 -6.74
C GLY A 98 14.10 11.27 -6.32
N ILE A 99 13.84 12.14 -7.27
CA ILE A 99 13.90 13.63 -7.16
C ILE A 99 12.92 14.20 -6.11
N ARG A 100 11.93 13.43 -5.65
CA ARG A 100 10.89 13.92 -4.73
C ARG A 100 11.36 14.30 -3.32
N MET A 101 12.55 13.89 -2.91
CA MET A 101 13.12 14.20 -1.59
C MET A 101 14.35 15.13 -1.65
N GLY A 102 14.71 15.64 -2.82
CA GLY A 102 15.71 16.67 -3.00
C GLY A 102 17.16 16.18 -3.06
N SER A 103 17.62 15.29 -2.18
CA SER A 103 19.00 14.78 -2.20
C SER A 103 19.07 13.32 -1.71
N ASP A 104 20.09 12.60 -2.14
CA ASP A 104 20.40 11.23 -1.71
C ASP A 104 20.64 11.12 -0.20
N GLU A 105 21.19 12.17 0.40
CA GLU A 105 21.45 12.25 1.83
C GLU A 105 20.14 12.26 2.63
N ASN A 106 19.15 13.02 2.21
CA ASN A 106 17.82 13.06 2.83
C ASN A 106 17.11 11.71 2.74
N LEU A 107 17.23 11.01 1.61
CA LEU A 107 16.69 9.67 1.44
C LEU A 107 17.38 8.65 2.37
N ALA A 108 18.69 8.72 2.51
CA ALA A 108 19.42 7.82 3.41
C ALA A 108 18.99 8.01 4.88
N VAL A 109 18.82 9.27 5.32
CA VAL A 109 18.32 9.62 6.66
C VAL A 109 16.89 9.11 6.86
N PHE A 110 16.02 9.29 5.86
CA PHE A 110 14.65 8.80 5.90
C PHE A 110 14.59 7.28 6.07
N TYR A 111 15.31 6.52 5.24
CA TYR A 111 15.28 5.05 5.32
C TYR A 111 15.91 4.52 6.60
N LYS A 112 16.91 5.21 7.15
CA LYS A 112 17.44 4.88 8.48
C LYS A 112 16.37 5.10 9.55
N ALA A 113 15.67 6.23 9.55
CA ALA A 113 14.61 6.53 10.50
C ALA A 113 13.44 5.52 10.38
N LEU A 114 13.10 5.10 9.15
CA LEU A 114 12.10 4.04 8.92
C LEU A 114 12.54 2.72 9.57
N GLY A 115 13.81 2.35 9.40
CA GLY A 115 14.35 1.14 10.03
C GLY A 115 14.34 1.21 11.54
N ASP A 116 14.68 2.34 12.13
CA ASP A 116 14.66 2.54 13.58
C ASP A 116 13.22 2.48 14.12
N PHE A 117 12.25 3.09 13.44
CA PHE A 117 10.82 2.96 13.76
C PHE A 117 10.35 1.50 13.72
N LEU A 118 10.67 0.77 12.66
CA LEU A 118 10.30 -0.64 12.55
C LEU A 118 10.87 -1.46 13.71
N LYS A 119 12.15 -1.31 14.04
CA LYS A 119 12.80 -2.04 15.15
C LYS A 119 12.18 -1.73 16.51
N GLN A 120 11.90 -0.45 16.77
CA GLN A 120 11.52 0.00 18.10
C GLN A 120 10.02 -0.10 18.36
N LYS A 121 9.20 0.11 17.32
CA LYS A 121 7.75 0.27 17.45
C LYS A 121 6.93 -0.88 16.86
N CYS A 122 7.52 -1.76 16.03
CA CYS A 122 6.76 -2.71 15.23
C CYS A 122 7.12 -4.17 15.50
N LYS A 123 7.45 -4.51 16.75
CA LYS A 123 7.81 -5.89 17.11
C LYS A 123 6.69 -6.89 16.79
N GLY A 124 7.05 -8.08 16.30
CA GLY A 124 6.12 -9.12 15.88
C GLY A 124 5.45 -8.86 14.54
N SER A 125 5.81 -7.76 13.85
CA SER A 125 5.20 -7.35 12.59
C SER A 125 5.99 -7.81 11.37
N ALA A 126 5.29 -7.87 10.22
CA ALA A 126 5.91 -8.03 8.91
C ALA A 126 5.79 -6.72 8.12
N ALA A 127 6.92 -6.14 7.71
CA ALA A 127 6.93 -4.92 6.91
C ALA A 127 7.28 -5.21 5.45
N PHE A 128 6.46 -4.69 4.54
CA PHE A 128 6.63 -4.76 3.09
C PHE A 128 6.89 -3.36 2.56
N VAL A 129 8.12 -3.11 2.13
CA VAL A 129 8.55 -1.79 1.68
C VAL A 129 8.97 -1.85 0.21
N TYR A 130 8.40 -0.96 -0.60
CA TYR A 130 8.81 -0.79 -1.98
C TYR A 130 9.96 0.21 -2.08
N PHE A 131 11.02 -0.18 -2.77
CA PHE A 131 12.18 0.67 -3.05
C PHE A 131 12.27 0.92 -4.55
N GLY A 132 12.20 2.16 -4.98
CA GLY A 132 12.49 2.55 -6.35
C GLY A 132 13.98 2.40 -6.70
N GLU A 133 14.85 2.49 -5.67
CA GLU A 133 16.31 2.39 -5.81
C GLU A 133 16.89 1.41 -4.79
N ARG A 134 17.66 0.44 -5.28
CA ARG A 134 18.20 -0.68 -4.46
C ARG A 134 19.18 -0.25 -3.38
N GLN A 135 19.89 0.85 -3.59
CA GLN A 135 20.92 1.33 -2.65
C GLN A 135 20.38 1.61 -1.25
N TYR A 136 19.11 2.05 -1.15
CA TYR A 136 18.49 2.38 0.13
C TYR A 136 18.02 1.18 0.95
N ILE A 137 17.95 -0.02 0.37
CA ILE A 137 17.54 -1.24 1.11
C ILE A 137 18.47 -1.48 2.32
N LYS A 138 19.77 -1.27 2.14
CA LYS A 138 20.75 -1.43 3.22
C LYS A 138 20.65 -0.34 4.30
N LYS A 139 20.13 0.85 3.95
CA LYS A 139 19.99 1.99 4.87
C LYS A 139 18.93 1.75 5.96
N VAL A 140 17.95 0.88 5.71
CA VAL A 140 16.96 0.46 6.72
C VAL A 140 17.64 -0.25 7.91
N GLY A 141 18.77 -0.92 7.68
CA GLY A 141 19.53 -1.57 8.75
C GLY A 141 18.82 -2.77 9.41
N LEU A 142 17.90 -3.42 8.68
CA LEU A 142 17.24 -4.67 9.04
C LEU A 142 17.64 -5.78 8.07
N LYS A 143 17.68 -7.02 8.56
CA LYS A 143 17.86 -8.20 7.71
C LYS A 143 16.59 -8.41 6.87
N THR A 144 16.74 -8.51 5.57
CA THR A 144 15.63 -8.77 4.65
C THR A 144 15.25 -10.25 4.69
N ALA A 145 13.96 -10.56 4.84
CA ALA A 145 13.45 -11.92 4.70
C ALA A 145 13.51 -12.36 3.23
N TRP A 146 13.07 -11.48 2.32
CA TRP A 146 13.21 -11.66 0.87
C TRP A 146 13.13 -10.32 0.11
N LYS A 147 13.51 -10.35 -1.15
CA LYS A 147 13.44 -9.24 -2.11
C LYS A 147 12.86 -9.75 -3.42
N LYS A 148 11.83 -9.08 -3.94
CA LYS A 148 11.23 -9.40 -5.25
C LYS A 148 11.35 -8.21 -6.20
N PRO A 149 11.79 -8.41 -7.45
CA PRO A 149 11.80 -7.36 -8.45
C PRO A 149 10.37 -6.98 -8.80
N ILE A 150 10.09 -5.67 -8.86
CA ILE A 150 8.84 -5.12 -9.38
C ILE A 150 9.23 -3.99 -10.31
N LYS A 151 9.06 -4.22 -11.60
CA LYS A 151 9.28 -3.21 -12.64
C LYS A 151 8.04 -2.31 -12.71
N ALA A 152 8.23 -1.02 -12.60
CA ALA A 152 7.19 0.00 -12.80
C ALA A 152 7.68 1.00 -13.84
N GLY A 153 7.32 0.79 -15.10
CA GLY A 153 7.85 1.55 -16.23
C GLY A 153 9.38 1.40 -16.32
N ARG A 154 10.10 2.51 -16.22
CA ARG A 154 11.58 2.56 -16.25
C ARG A 154 12.23 2.26 -14.89
N LEU A 155 11.46 2.14 -13.82
CA LEU A 155 11.97 1.88 -12.47
C LEU A 155 12.24 0.38 -12.28
N ASP A 156 13.46 0.02 -11.91
CA ASP A 156 13.86 -1.33 -11.50
C ASP A 156 13.73 -1.47 -9.98
N GLY A 157 12.48 -1.35 -9.51
CA GLY A 157 12.17 -1.36 -8.10
C GLY A 157 12.25 -2.74 -7.45
N ARG A 158 12.22 -2.74 -6.13
CA ARG A 158 12.21 -3.95 -5.30
C ARG A 158 11.15 -3.84 -4.21
N LEU A 159 10.29 -4.84 -4.12
CA LEU A 159 9.50 -5.08 -2.92
C LEU A 159 10.34 -5.92 -1.95
N VAL A 160 10.50 -5.42 -0.75
CA VAL A 160 11.33 -6.05 0.28
C VAL A 160 10.47 -6.38 1.49
N LYS A 161 10.57 -7.60 2.00
CA LYS A 161 9.94 -8.01 3.25
C LYS A 161 10.97 -8.00 4.38
N TYR A 162 10.58 -7.46 5.50
CA TYR A 162 11.28 -7.54 6.79
C TYR A 162 10.39 -8.24 7.82
N GLU A 163 10.95 -9.18 8.57
CA GLU A 163 10.34 -9.73 9.77
C GLU A 163 10.93 -8.98 10.98
N ILE A 164 10.06 -8.47 11.84
CA ILE A 164 10.46 -7.63 12.99
C ILE A 164 10.26 -8.43 14.27
N TYR A 165 11.36 -8.76 14.94
CA TYR A 165 11.38 -9.56 16.17
C TYR A 165 11.48 -8.69 17.43
#